data_e8dee7376ec061736c7596fe676f635b
#
_entry.id   e8dee7376ec061736c7596fe676f635b
#
_cell.length_a   1.000
_cell.length_b   1.000
_cell.length_c   1.000
_cell.angle_alpha   90.00
_cell.angle_beta   90.00
_cell.angle_gamma   90.00
#
_symmetry.space_group_name_H-M   'P 1'
#
loop_
_entity.id
_entity.type
_entity.pdbx_description
1 polymer ?
#
loop_
_entity_poly.entity_id
_entity_poly.type
_entity_poly.pdbx_seq_one_letter_code
_entity_poly.pdbx_strand_id
1 'polypeptide(L)'
;LQKEVLIRQILLSESVGKPLVIHCVKAFNELIELKKRYRPQMPWVVHGFRNNLNIACRLMQEDIYFSLGEKYQPDVLQNVPLERLLAETDESPLDIRTVIGQMAEAKDVAVSLLCDRISENTRKIFFQR
;
A
#
# COMPACT_ATOMS: atom_id res chain seq x y z
N LEU A 1 3.27 -2.42 16.74
CA LEU A 1 2.00 -1.70 16.71
C LEU A 1 0.99 -2.38 17.62
N GLN A 2 0.45 -1.66 18.58
CA GLN A 2 -0.54 -2.19 19.50
C GLN A 2 -1.92 -2.20 18.86
N LYS A 3 -2.67 -3.25 19.13
CA LYS A 3 -4.00 -3.43 18.57
C LYS A 3 -4.94 -2.27 18.93
N GLU A 4 -4.87 -1.78 20.16
CA GLU A 4 -5.71 -0.66 20.61
C GLU A 4 -5.42 0.62 19.84
N VAL A 5 -4.14 0.91 19.57
CA VAL A 5 -3.76 2.08 18.80
C VAL A 5 -4.29 1.96 17.38
N LEU A 6 -4.16 0.78 16.79
CA LEU A 6 -4.67 0.55 15.44
C LEU A 6 -6.19 0.72 15.37
N ILE A 7 -6.92 0.20 16.35
CA ILE A 7 -8.37 0.37 16.41
C ILE A 7 -8.75 1.85 16.47
N ARG A 8 -8.05 2.65 17.27
CA ARG A 8 -8.31 4.08 17.33
C ARG A 8 -8.07 4.77 16.00
N GLN A 9 -7.00 4.37 15.31
CA GLN A 9 -6.69 4.92 13.99
C GLN A 9 -7.78 4.54 12.97
N ILE A 10 -8.27 3.32 13.02
CA ILE A 10 -9.36 2.87 12.15
C ILE A 10 -10.61 3.72 12.37
N LEU A 11 -11.01 3.89 13.62
CA LEU A 11 -12.20 4.66 13.94
C LEU A 11 -12.05 6.12 13.55
N LEU A 12 -10.87 6.69 13.76
CA LEU A 12 -10.60 8.06 13.34
C LEU A 12 -10.66 8.21 11.81
N SER A 13 -10.02 7.31 11.09
CA SER A 13 -10.03 7.29 9.63
C SER A 13 -11.46 7.30 9.09
N GLU A 14 -12.31 6.43 9.63
CA GLU A 14 -13.71 6.35 9.20
C GLU A 14 -14.50 7.61 9.56
N SER A 15 -14.25 8.17 10.76
CA SER A 15 -15.00 9.33 11.22
C SER A 15 -14.67 10.58 10.44
N VAL A 16 -13.42 10.76 10.01
CA VAL A 16 -13.02 11.96 9.25
C VAL A 16 -13.04 11.74 7.74
N GLY A 17 -13.34 10.53 7.27
CA GLY A 17 -13.41 10.23 5.86
C GLY A 17 -12.07 10.31 5.15
N LYS A 18 -11.00 9.84 5.78
CA LYS A 18 -9.63 9.85 5.23
C LYS A 18 -9.08 8.44 5.15
N PRO A 19 -8.22 8.17 4.16
CA PRO A 19 -7.59 6.85 4.07
C PRO A 19 -6.69 6.58 5.28
N LEU A 20 -6.51 5.30 5.59
CA LEU A 20 -5.62 4.87 6.67
C LEU A 20 -4.31 4.38 6.07
N VAL A 21 -3.21 5.05 6.39
CA VAL A 21 -1.87 4.67 5.95
C VAL A 21 -1.19 3.97 7.11
N ILE A 22 -0.77 2.74 6.90
CA ILE A 22 -0.29 1.87 7.96
C ILE A 22 1.17 1.50 7.72
N HIS A 23 2.00 1.75 8.72
CA HIS A 23 3.36 1.25 8.75
C HIS A 23 3.37 0.02 9.64
N CYS A 24 3.27 -1.16 9.04
CA CYS A 24 3.19 -2.41 9.77
C CYS A 24 4.39 -3.29 9.44
N VAL A 25 5.21 -3.58 10.45
CA VAL A 25 6.38 -4.45 10.30
C VAL A 25 6.05 -5.88 10.71
N LYS A 26 5.19 -6.00 11.71
CA LYS A 26 4.72 -7.27 12.27
C LYS A 26 3.21 -7.20 12.37
N ALA A 27 2.58 -8.04 13.10
CA ALA A 27 1.14 -7.93 13.41
C ALA A 27 0.22 -7.88 12.18
N PHE A 28 0.62 -8.51 11.06
CA PHE A 28 -0.22 -8.54 9.85
C PHE A 28 -1.50 -9.35 10.08
N ASN A 29 -1.46 -10.36 10.92
CA ASN A 29 -2.65 -11.16 11.25
C ASN A 29 -3.71 -10.29 11.93
N GLU A 30 -3.28 -9.44 12.86
CA GLU A 30 -4.17 -8.52 13.56
C GLU A 30 -4.74 -7.50 12.60
N LEU A 31 -3.93 -7.00 11.67
CA LEU A 31 -4.37 -6.05 10.66
C LEU A 31 -5.48 -6.65 9.79
N ILE A 32 -5.29 -7.86 9.33
CA ILE A 32 -6.27 -8.56 8.49
C ILE A 32 -7.55 -8.81 9.28
N GLU A 33 -7.43 -9.27 10.53
CA GLU A 33 -8.56 -9.51 11.40
C GLU A 33 -9.39 -8.25 11.59
N LEU A 34 -8.73 -7.12 11.85
CA LEU A 34 -9.41 -5.85 12.05
C LEU A 34 -10.07 -5.35 10.77
N LYS A 35 -9.43 -5.55 9.62
CA LYS A 35 -10.03 -5.19 8.33
C LYS A 35 -11.35 -5.94 8.13
N LYS A 36 -11.37 -7.21 8.40
CA LYS A 36 -12.58 -8.05 8.30
C LYS A 36 -13.64 -7.65 9.32
N ARG A 37 -13.22 -7.33 10.53
CA ARG A 37 -14.13 -7.01 11.63
C ARG A 37 -14.83 -5.68 11.43
N TYR A 38 -14.08 -4.64 11.07
CA TYR A 38 -14.60 -3.28 10.99
C TYR A 38 -15.19 -2.93 9.63
N ARG A 39 -14.83 -3.67 8.58
CA ARG A 39 -15.31 -3.44 7.21
C ARG A 39 -15.27 -1.97 6.84
N PRO A 40 -14.08 -1.33 6.89
CA PRO A 40 -13.98 0.11 6.69
C PRO A 40 -14.37 0.51 5.27
N GLN A 41 -14.94 1.71 5.14
CA GLN A 41 -15.25 2.29 3.84
C GLN A 41 -14.04 3.03 3.27
N MET A 42 -13.17 3.54 4.14
CA MET A 42 -11.97 4.25 3.69
C MET A 42 -10.89 3.26 3.29
N PRO A 43 -10.13 3.57 2.22
CA PRO A 43 -9.07 2.68 1.78
C PRO A 43 -7.93 2.60 2.79
N TRP A 44 -7.31 1.44 2.85
CA TRP A 44 -6.13 1.19 3.67
C TRP A 44 -4.92 1.02 2.77
N VAL A 45 -3.81 1.66 3.16
CA VAL A 45 -2.54 1.59 2.45
C VAL A 45 -1.48 1.07 3.42
N VAL A 46 -0.82 -0.01 3.05
CA VAL A 46 0.38 -0.46 3.78
C VAL A 46 1.58 0.15 3.08
N HIS A 47 2.30 1.04 3.80
CA HIS A 47 3.45 1.70 3.21
C HIS A 47 4.76 1.05 3.66
N GLY A 48 5.77 1.15 2.81
CA GLY A 48 7.08 0.58 3.10
C GLY A 48 7.06 -0.93 3.19
N PHE A 49 6.16 -1.59 2.45
CA PHE A 49 6.01 -3.04 2.55
C PHE A 49 7.24 -3.75 2.03
N ARG A 50 7.86 -4.57 2.87
CA ARG A 50 9.06 -5.35 2.53
C ARG A 50 8.94 -6.82 2.93
N ASN A 51 7.76 -7.24 3.34
CA ASN A 51 7.55 -8.61 3.81
C ASN A 51 7.31 -9.56 2.62
N ASN A 52 7.08 -10.83 2.91
CA ASN A 52 7.05 -11.88 1.91
C ASN A 52 5.73 -11.91 1.12
N LEU A 53 5.75 -12.70 0.05
CA LEU A 53 4.62 -12.81 -0.86
C LEU A 53 3.39 -13.43 -0.20
N ASN A 54 3.56 -14.38 0.72
CA ASN A 54 2.42 -14.99 1.40
C ASN A 54 1.59 -13.94 2.16
N ILE A 55 2.27 -13.08 2.89
CA ILE A 55 1.61 -11.99 3.62
C ILE A 55 0.98 -11.00 2.64
N ALA A 56 1.71 -10.65 1.58
CA ALA A 56 1.18 -9.75 0.55
C ALA A 56 -0.10 -10.31 -0.07
N CYS A 57 -0.13 -11.60 -0.41
CA CYS A 57 -1.33 -12.22 -0.98
C CYS A 57 -2.51 -12.15 -0.03
N ARG A 58 -2.29 -12.37 1.26
CA ARG A 58 -3.37 -12.27 2.25
C ARG A 58 -3.91 -10.86 2.36
N LEU A 59 -3.01 -9.86 2.31
CA LEU A 59 -3.43 -8.45 2.34
C LEU A 59 -4.17 -8.07 1.05
N MET A 60 -3.75 -8.60 -0.10
CA MET A 60 -4.44 -8.36 -1.36
C MET A 60 -5.88 -8.87 -1.36
N GLN A 61 -6.12 -9.98 -0.68
CA GLN A 61 -7.46 -10.54 -0.54
C GLN A 61 -8.39 -9.60 0.25
N GLU A 62 -7.82 -8.70 1.05
CA GLU A 62 -8.58 -7.73 1.85
C GLU A 62 -8.65 -6.35 1.19
N ASP A 63 -8.34 -6.25 -0.10
CA ASP A 63 -8.41 -5.00 -0.86
C ASP A 63 -7.52 -3.88 -0.32
N ILE A 64 -6.37 -4.24 0.23
CA ILE A 64 -5.43 -3.28 0.77
C ILE A 64 -4.47 -2.83 -0.34
N TYR A 65 -4.17 -1.54 -0.39
CA TYR A 65 -3.21 -0.97 -1.32
C TYR A 65 -1.79 -1.10 -0.77
N PHE A 66 -0.82 -1.19 -1.68
CA PHE A 66 0.59 -1.33 -1.32
C PHE A 66 1.38 -0.13 -1.82
N SER A 67 2.09 0.53 -0.91
CA SER A 67 3.03 1.57 -1.28
C SER A 67 4.44 0.98 -1.15
N LEU A 68 5.13 0.83 -2.28
CA LEU A 68 6.44 0.18 -2.34
C LEU A 68 7.54 1.21 -2.60
N GLY A 69 8.64 1.06 -1.88
CA GLY A 69 9.84 1.86 -2.07
C GLY A 69 10.95 1.05 -2.73
N GLU A 70 12.18 1.57 -2.68
CA GLU A 70 13.31 0.92 -3.35
C GLU A 70 13.65 -0.48 -2.82
N LYS A 71 13.24 -0.77 -1.59
CA LYS A 71 13.55 -2.05 -0.93
C LYS A 71 12.41 -3.06 -1.02
N TYR A 72 11.61 -2.95 -2.05
CA TYR A 72 10.51 -3.89 -2.24
C TYR A 72 11.03 -5.31 -2.50
N GLN A 73 10.17 -6.30 -2.23
CA GLN A 73 10.45 -7.69 -2.60
C GLN A 73 10.02 -7.90 -4.06
N PRO A 74 10.93 -8.40 -4.93
CA PRO A 74 10.61 -8.52 -6.36
C PRO A 74 9.38 -9.37 -6.66
N ASP A 75 9.18 -10.46 -5.94
CA ASP A 75 8.02 -11.33 -6.15
C ASP A 75 6.73 -10.65 -5.72
N VAL A 76 6.78 -9.81 -4.70
CA VAL A 76 5.62 -9.02 -4.28
C VAL A 76 5.25 -8.01 -5.36
N LEU A 77 6.24 -7.27 -5.88
CA LEU A 77 6.00 -6.31 -6.95
C LEU A 77 5.35 -6.99 -8.16
N GLN A 78 5.82 -8.18 -8.53
CA GLN A 78 5.29 -8.90 -9.68
C GLN A 78 3.82 -9.28 -9.50
N ASN A 79 3.39 -9.50 -8.27
CA ASN A 79 2.05 -10.00 -7.98
C ASN A 79 1.06 -8.93 -7.55
N VAL A 80 1.51 -7.72 -7.20
CA VAL A 80 0.59 -6.63 -6.86
C VAL A 80 0.00 -6.05 -8.14
N PRO A 81 -1.34 -6.04 -8.28
CA PRO A 81 -1.97 -5.46 -9.46
C PRO A 81 -1.69 -3.96 -9.55
N LEU A 82 -1.63 -3.45 -10.77
CA LEU A 82 -1.36 -2.02 -10.98
C LEU A 82 -2.40 -1.14 -10.27
N GLU A 83 -3.64 -1.61 -10.14
CA GLU A 83 -4.72 -0.87 -9.49
C GLU A 83 -4.54 -0.73 -7.98
N ARG A 84 -3.63 -1.50 -7.39
CA ARG A 84 -3.38 -1.51 -5.94
C ARG A 84 -2.01 -0.97 -5.58
N LEU A 85 -1.26 -0.46 -6.55
CA LEU A 85 0.13 -0.10 -6.38
C LEU A 85 0.32 1.40 -6.23
N LEU A 86 1.12 1.78 -5.23
CA LEU A 86 1.64 3.12 -5.03
C LEU A 86 3.15 3.03 -4.92
N ALA A 87 3.83 4.13 -5.11
CA ALA A 87 5.28 4.19 -4.98
C ALA A 87 5.67 5.26 -3.97
N GLU A 88 6.78 5.04 -3.28
CA GLU A 88 7.27 5.96 -2.25
C GLU A 88 8.79 5.99 -2.23
N THR A 89 9.35 7.07 -1.70
CA THR A 89 10.78 7.18 -1.46
C THR A 89 11.13 7.07 0.02
N ASP A 90 10.24 7.58 0.87
CA ASP A 90 10.41 7.62 2.32
C ASP A 90 11.83 8.08 2.69
N GLU A 91 12.65 7.25 3.32
CA GLU A 91 14.02 7.60 3.70
C GLU A 91 15.06 7.25 2.62
N SER A 92 14.62 6.86 1.45
CA SER A 92 15.51 6.51 0.36
C SER A 92 16.24 7.72 -0.19
N PRO A 93 17.53 7.60 -0.56
CA PRO A 93 18.24 8.66 -1.27
C PRO A 93 17.79 8.82 -2.72
N LEU A 94 17.04 7.85 -3.25
CA LEU A 94 16.55 7.89 -4.63
C LEU A 94 15.33 8.80 -4.74
N ASP A 95 15.17 9.47 -5.88
CA ASP A 95 13.95 10.21 -6.12
C ASP A 95 12.84 9.27 -6.61
N ILE A 96 11.60 9.78 -6.60
CA ILE A 96 10.44 8.97 -6.97
C ILE A 96 10.49 8.50 -8.42
N ARG A 97 11.07 9.28 -9.32
CA ARG A 97 11.18 8.89 -10.73
C ARG A 97 12.08 7.67 -10.88
N THR A 98 13.17 7.64 -10.14
CA THR A 98 14.09 6.50 -10.15
C THR A 98 13.41 5.26 -9.61
N VAL A 99 12.68 5.37 -8.51
CA VAL A 99 11.96 4.24 -7.92
C VAL A 99 10.92 3.70 -8.90
N ILE A 100 10.11 4.57 -9.49
CA ILE A 100 9.08 4.15 -10.45
C ILE A 100 9.73 3.53 -11.68
N GLY A 101 10.85 4.08 -12.16
CA GLY A 101 11.57 3.53 -13.29
C GLY A 101 12.06 2.11 -13.02
N GLN A 102 12.62 1.87 -11.85
CA GLN A 102 13.04 0.53 -11.44
C GLN A 102 11.87 -0.44 -11.34
N MET A 103 10.75 0.00 -10.81
CA MET A 103 9.55 -0.82 -10.69
C MET A 103 8.97 -1.17 -12.06
N ALA A 104 8.94 -0.20 -12.98
CA ALA A 104 8.45 -0.42 -14.33
C ALA A 104 9.31 -1.44 -15.08
N GLU A 105 10.62 -1.33 -14.95
CA GLU A 105 11.53 -2.30 -15.53
C GLU A 105 11.31 -3.69 -14.96
N ALA A 106 11.20 -3.80 -13.66
CA ALA A 106 10.98 -5.08 -12.99
C ALA A 106 9.65 -5.72 -13.37
N LYS A 107 8.59 -4.93 -13.55
CA LYS A 107 7.28 -5.43 -13.97
C LYS A 107 7.16 -5.59 -15.50
N ASP A 108 8.16 -5.18 -16.23
CA ASP A 108 8.15 -5.22 -17.69
C ASP A 108 6.95 -4.45 -18.27
N VAL A 109 6.75 -3.24 -17.79
CA VAL A 109 5.72 -2.32 -18.27
C VAL A 109 6.37 -0.98 -18.62
N ALA A 110 5.70 -0.20 -19.47
CA ALA A 110 6.17 1.13 -19.80
C ALA A 110 6.14 2.04 -18.57
N VAL A 111 7.17 2.87 -18.40
CA VAL A 111 7.25 3.82 -17.29
C VAL A 111 6.03 4.74 -17.29
N SER A 112 5.61 5.22 -18.47
CA SER A 112 4.45 6.11 -18.59
C SER A 112 3.18 5.43 -18.10
N LEU A 113 2.98 4.16 -18.43
CA LEU A 113 1.82 3.41 -17.95
C LEU A 113 1.83 3.30 -16.42
N LEU A 114 2.97 2.94 -15.85
CA LEU A 114 3.09 2.81 -14.42
C LEU A 114 2.87 4.14 -13.71
N CYS A 115 3.47 5.23 -14.22
CA CYS A 115 3.24 6.56 -13.68
C CYS A 115 1.76 6.95 -13.68
N ASP A 116 1.07 6.69 -14.79
CA ASP A 116 -0.34 7.02 -14.91
C ASP A 116 -1.19 6.24 -13.91
N ARG A 117 -0.91 4.95 -13.76
CA ARG A 117 -1.66 4.11 -12.83
C ARG A 117 -1.42 4.50 -11.37
N ILE A 118 -0.17 4.78 -11.01
CA ILE A 118 0.15 5.23 -9.66
C ILE A 118 -0.49 6.59 -9.37
N SER A 119 -0.45 7.52 -10.33
CA SER A 119 -1.09 8.82 -10.18
C SER A 119 -2.60 8.68 -10.01
N GLU A 120 -3.23 7.81 -10.79
CA GLU A 120 -4.65 7.54 -10.70
C GLU A 120 -5.02 6.94 -9.34
N ASN A 121 -4.23 5.97 -8.87
CA ASN A 121 -4.45 5.36 -7.56
C ASN A 121 -4.31 6.39 -6.44
N THR A 122 -3.29 7.23 -6.52
CA THR A 122 -3.05 8.28 -5.52
C THR A 122 -4.25 9.23 -5.46
N ARG A 123 -4.73 9.66 -6.61
CA ARG A 123 -5.88 10.56 -6.69
C ARG A 123 -7.13 9.90 -6.10
N LYS A 124 -7.36 8.65 -6.47
CA LYS A 124 -8.52 7.89 -6.00
C LYS A 124 -8.51 7.70 -4.48
N ILE A 125 -7.34 7.42 -3.91
CA ILE A 125 -7.22 7.16 -2.48
C ILE A 125 -7.27 8.45 -1.66
N PHE A 126 -6.55 9.49 -2.08
CA PHE A 126 -6.30 10.66 -1.24
C PHE A 126 -7.10 11.89 -1.62
N PHE A 127 -7.58 12.01 -2.86
CA PHE A 127 -8.15 13.26 -3.36
C PHE A 127 -9.58 13.14 -3.87
N GLN A 128 -10.10 11.93 -4.04
CA GLN A 128 -11.52 11.75 -4.41
C GLN A 128 -12.39 11.51 -3.19
N ARG A 129 -13.56 12.00 -3.27
CA ARG A 129 -14.54 11.88 -2.23
C ARG A 129 -15.84 11.31 -2.77
#